data_9ac88e329ae9e0865f4a02830e89c827
#
_entry.id   9ac88e329ae9e0865f4a02830e89c827
#
_cell.length_a   1.000
_cell.length_b   1.000
_cell.length_c   1.000
_cell.angle_alpha   90.00
_cell.angle_beta   90.00
_cell.angle_gamma   90.00
#
_symmetry.space_group_name_H-M   'P 1'
#
loop_
_entity.id
_entity.type
_entity.pdbx_description
1 polymer ?
#
loop_
_entity_poly.entity_id
_entity_poly.type
_entity_poly.pdbx_seq_one_letter_code
_entity_poly.pdbx_strand_id
1 'polypeptide(L)'
;MLALDGISVRLGSRDILSDVSTRVSPGELTIAVGPNGAGKSTLMKVMTGELAPGKGRVTLRGKPLGDFSPLALARERAVLPQSSGLAFPFTVLEVVRLGMDGRAGLTAERRRREPIAALERVELGGFGARRFQELSGGEQQRVHLARVLCQIGEPVKEGAPRMLFLDEPTSSLDIRHQIAVLEIARDFANAGGAVFAILHDLNLAATFADRMLVMHAGRIAAEGTPTQVLADGLLEDVFGIRLRVNQQPDAGVPFILPQCLGACARPGFSARA
;
A
#
# COMPACT_ATOMS: atom_id res chain seq x y z
N MET A 1 -8.51 -12.54 -5.71
CA MET A 1 -7.39 -12.21 -6.61
C MET A 1 -7.85 -11.12 -7.57
N LEU A 2 -7.07 -10.06 -7.69
CA LEU A 2 -7.17 -9.03 -8.73
C LEU A 2 -6.17 -9.39 -9.82
N ALA A 3 -6.58 -9.40 -11.09
CA ALA A 3 -5.70 -9.70 -12.21
C ALA A 3 -5.80 -8.60 -13.28
N LEU A 4 -4.67 -8.25 -13.84
CA LEU A 4 -4.49 -7.31 -14.94
C LEU A 4 -3.90 -8.07 -16.12
N ASP A 5 -4.45 -7.86 -17.31
CA ASP A 5 -4.07 -8.55 -18.53
C ASP A 5 -3.93 -7.54 -19.68
N GLY A 6 -2.68 -7.35 -20.16
CA GLY A 6 -2.34 -6.50 -21.30
C GLY A 6 -2.70 -5.02 -21.12
N ILE A 7 -2.59 -4.47 -19.91
CA ILE A 7 -3.02 -3.10 -19.60
C ILE A 7 -2.14 -2.08 -20.31
N SER A 8 -2.80 -1.22 -21.08
CA SER A 8 -2.16 -0.03 -21.65
C SER A 8 -2.99 1.22 -21.34
N VAL A 9 -2.31 2.29 -20.95
CA VAL A 9 -2.92 3.58 -20.60
C VAL A 9 -2.19 4.69 -21.31
N ARG A 10 -2.95 5.55 -21.99
CA ARG A 10 -2.47 6.78 -22.61
C ARG A 10 -3.15 7.98 -21.97
N LEU A 11 -2.36 8.98 -21.56
CA LEU A 11 -2.86 10.26 -21.05
C LEU A 11 -2.39 11.38 -21.99
N GLY A 12 -3.32 12.00 -22.69
CA GLY A 12 -3.01 12.91 -23.79
C GLY A 12 -2.18 12.20 -24.88
N SER A 13 -1.00 12.73 -25.20
CA SER A 13 -0.08 12.16 -26.20
C SER A 13 0.91 11.14 -25.62
N ARG A 14 0.94 10.91 -24.31
CA ARG A 14 1.95 10.06 -23.65
C ARG A 14 1.38 8.70 -23.30
N ASP A 15 2.09 7.64 -23.67
CA ASP A 15 1.84 6.29 -23.16
C ASP A 15 2.44 6.20 -21.75
N ILE A 16 1.57 5.96 -20.75
CA ILE A 16 1.95 5.88 -19.35
C ILE A 16 2.14 4.44 -18.92
N LEU A 17 1.30 3.53 -19.42
CA LEU A 17 1.45 2.09 -19.25
C LEU A 17 1.38 1.41 -20.61
N SER A 18 2.22 0.40 -20.82
CA SER A 18 2.33 -0.33 -22.06
C SER A 18 2.40 -1.83 -21.80
N ASP A 19 1.32 -2.54 -22.10
CA ASP A 19 1.22 -4.00 -22.04
C ASP A 19 1.61 -4.58 -20.66
N VAL A 20 0.99 -4.05 -19.59
CA VAL A 20 1.25 -4.46 -18.21
C VAL A 20 0.30 -5.58 -17.82
N SER A 21 0.88 -6.74 -17.46
CA SER A 21 0.12 -7.87 -16.91
C SER A 21 0.69 -8.25 -15.55
N THR A 22 -0.15 -8.34 -14.53
CA THR A 22 0.25 -8.72 -13.16
C THR A 22 -0.99 -9.11 -12.35
N ARG A 23 -0.78 -9.54 -11.10
CA ARG A 23 -1.86 -9.91 -10.18
C ARG A 23 -1.56 -9.45 -8.76
N VAL A 24 -2.62 -9.26 -7.97
CA VAL A 24 -2.55 -9.07 -6.52
C VAL A 24 -3.31 -10.21 -5.86
N SER A 25 -2.60 -10.99 -5.06
CA SER A 25 -3.10 -12.26 -4.48
C SER A 25 -3.44 -12.09 -2.99
N PRO A 26 -4.45 -12.81 -2.49
CA PRO A 26 -4.70 -12.92 -1.04
C PRO A 26 -3.51 -13.50 -0.31
N GLY A 27 -3.25 -13.02 0.90
CA GLY A 27 -2.14 -13.48 1.72
C GLY A 27 -0.78 -12.89 1.32
N GLU A 28 -0.73 -12.03 0.30
CA GLU A 28 0.50 -11.41 -0.20
C GLU A 28 0.52 -9.90 0.01
N LEU A 29 1.68 -9.38 0.41
CA LEU A 29 2.05 -7.98 0.31
C LEU A 29 2.91 -7.80 -0.95
N THR A 30 2.27 -7.32 -2.03
CA THR A 30 2.95 -6.94 -3.27
C THR A 30 3.41 -5.50 -3.18
N ILE A 31 4.69 -5.23 -3.42
CA ILE A 31 5.26 -3.88 -3.38
C ILE A 31 5.79 -3.49 -4.75
N ALA A 32 5.27 -2.39 -5.29
CA ALA A 32 5.75 -1.80 -6.53
C ALA A 32 6.83 -0.74 -6.24
N VAL A 33 7.97 -0.86 -6.93
CA VAL A 33 9.09 0.08 -6.87
C VAL A 33 9.48 0.52 -8.29
N GLY A 34 10.27 1.59 -8.39
CA GLY A 34 10.76 2.10 -9.67
C GLY A 34 10.92 3.62 -9.64
N PRO A 35 11.58 4.21 -10.65
CA PRO A 35 11.81 5.65 -10.72
C PRO A 35 10.51 6.47 -10.74
N ASN A 36 10.62 7.78 -10.49
CA ASN A 36 9.51 8.70 -10.66
C ASN A 36 9.07 8.71 -12.13
N GLY A 37 7.76 8.73 -12.37
CA GLY A 37 7.23 8.67 -13.74
C GLY A 37 7.20 7.26 -14.37
N ALA A 38 7.61 6.20 -13.66
CA ALA A 38 7.55 4.82 -14.17
C ALA A 38 6.12 4.27 -14.37
N GLY A 39 5.07 4.97 -13.90
CA GLY A 39 3.68 4.57 -14.05
C GLY A 39 3.05 3.89 -12.84
N LYS A 40 3.74 3.81 -11.69
CA LYS A 40 3.29 3.11 -10.48
C LYS A 40 1.91 3.55 -9.99
N SER A 41 1.69 4.85 -9.75
CA SER A 41 0.39 5.37 -9.28
C SER A 41 -0.70 5.25 -10.35
N THR A 42 -0.33 5.32 -11.64
CA THR A 42 -1.27 5.06 -12.74
C THR A 42 -1.71 3.59 -12.74
N LEU A 43 -0.77 2.66 -12.53
CA LEU A 43 -1.08 1.24 -12.39
C LEU A 43 -2.03 1.00 -11.21
N MET A 44 -1.75 1.61 -10.04
CA MET A 44 -2.63 1.52 -8.89
C MET A 44 -4.02 2.08 -9.19
N LYS A 45 -4.15 3.22 -9.87
CA LYS A 45 -5.45 3.79 -10.26
C LYS A 45 -6.24 2.85 -11.19
N VAL A 46 -5.55 2.13 -12.07
CA VAL A 46 -6.20 1.09 -12.89
C VAL A 46 -6.64 -0.09 -12.03
N MET A 47 -5.79 -0.58 -11.11
CA MET A 47 -6.12 -1.66 -10.18
C MET A 47 -7.31 -1.32 -9.29
N THR A 48 -7.42 -0.06 -8.90
CA THR A 48 -8.50 0.40 -8.02
C THR A 48 -9.78 0.78 -8.77
N GLY A 49 -9.76 0.81 -10.10
CA GLY A 49 -10.90 1.21 -10.93
C GLY A 49 -11.15 2.71 -10.93
N GLU A 50 -10.18 3.52 -10.47
CA GLU A 50 -10.22 5.00 -10.58
C GLU A 50 -9.90 5.47 -12.00
N LEU A 51 -9.18 4.63 -12.76
CA LEU A 51 -8.82 4.88 -14.14
C LEU A 51 -9.13 3.64 -14.98
N ALA A 52 -9.93 3.82 -16.02
CA ALA A 52 -10.16 2.77 -17.00
C ALA A 52 -8.95 2.63 -17.95
N PRO A 53 -8.46 1.40 -18.22
CA PRO A 53 -7.39 1.20 -19.19
C PRO A 53 -7.88 1.46 -20.63
N GLY A 54 -6.99 1.95 -21.50
CA GLY A 54 -7.28 2.10 -22.93
C GLY A 54 -7.25 0.77 -23.68
N LYS A 55 -6.45 -0.20 -23.20
CA LYS A 55 -6.39 -1.58 -23.70
C LYS A 55 -6.19 -2.53 -22.53
N GLY A 56 -6.53 -3.81 -22.76
CA GLY A 56 -6.43 -4.86 -21.76
C GLY A 56 -7.64 -4.90 -20.84
N ARG A 57 -7.55 -5.71 -19.78
CA ARG A 57 -8.69 -5.92 -18.89
C ARG A 57 -8.22 -6.09 -17.43
N VAL A 58 -9.04 -5.58 -16.50
CA VAL A 58 -8.87 -5.81 -15.07
C VAL A 58 -10.03 -6.66 -14.57
N THR A 59 -9.72 -7.71 -13.83
CA THR A 59 -10.73 -8.59 -13.23
C THR A 59 -10.52 -8.74 -11.73
N LEU A 60 -11.62 -8.69 -11.00
CA LEU A 60 -11.67 -9.00 -9.57
C LEU A 60 -12.44 -10.31 -9.38
N ARG A 61 -11.75 -11.34 -8.86
CA ARG A 61 -12.32 -12.70 -8.70
C ARG A 61 -12.97 -13.22 -10.00
N GLY A 62 -12.31 -12.96 -11.13
CA GLY A 62 -12.76 -13.39 -12.46
C GLY A 62 -13.85 -12.54 -13.12
N LYS A 63 -14.42 -11.55 -12.40
CA LYS A 63 -15.40 -10.60 -12.96
C LYS A 63 -14.70 -9.33 -13.42
N PRO A 64 -15.08 -8.73 -14.57
CA PRO A 64 -14.53 -7.44 -14.99
C PRO A 64 -14.72 -6.37 -13.90
N LEU A 65 -13.67 -5.58 -13.64
CA LEU A 65 -13.72 -4.56 -12.60
C LEU A 65 -14.76 -3.47 -12.89
N GLY A 66 -15.01 -3.18 -14.18
CA GLY A 66 -16.01 -2.22 -14.62
C GLY A 66 -17.47 -2.64 -14.34
N ASP A 67 -17.73 -3.92 -14.04
CA ASP A 67 -19.06 -4.41 -13.71
C ASP A 67 -19.46 -4.13 -12.24
N PHE A 68 -18.50 -3.66 -11.42
CA PHE A 68 -18.77 -3.30 -10.04
C PHE A 68 -19.20 -1.83 -9.94
N SER A 69 -20.25 -1.56 -9.16
CA SER A 69 -20.57 -0.18 -8.79
C SER A 69 -19.47 0.39 -7.89
N PRO A 70 -19.29 1.73 -7.84
CA PRO A 70 -18.33 2.37 -6.94
C PRO A 70 -18.49 1.95 -5.46
N LEU A 71 -19.74 1.83 -5.00
CA LEU A 71 -20.06 1.38 -3.64
C LEU A 71 -19.66 -0.10 -3.43
N ALA A 72 -19.87 -0.96 -4.42
CA ALA A 72 -19.43 -2.36 -4.35
C ALA A 72 -17.91 -2.44 -4.27
N LEU A 73 -17.18 -1.69 -5.10
CA LEU A 73 -15.72 -1.61 -5.04
C LEU A 73 -15.23 -1.07 -3.70
N ALA A 74 -15.85 -0.03 -3.15
CA ALA A 74 -15.47 0.54 -1.84
C ALA A 74 -15.60 -0.47 -0.68
N ARG A 75 -16.41 -1.50 -0.83
CA ARG A 75 -16.53 -2.62 0.13
C ARG A 75 -15.48 -3.70 -0.06
N GLU A 76 -14.93 -3.83 -1.27
CA GLU A 76 -13.92 -4.84 -1.62
C GLU A 76 -12.50 -4.32 -1.42
N ARG A 77 -12.30 -3.00 -1.55
CA ARG A 77 -11.00 -2.36 -1.47
C ARG A 77 -11.03 -1.03 -0.74
N ALA A 78 -9.90 -0.68 -0.12
CA ALA A 78 -9.65 0.68 0.35
C ALA A 78 -8.29 1.17 -0.16
N VAL A 79 -8.20 2.48 -0.36
CA VAL A 79 -7.03 3.15 -0.94
C VAL A 79 -6.54 4.24 0.00
N LEU A 80 -5.28 4.18 0.39
CA LEU A 80 -4.56 5.29 1.00
C LEU A 80 -3.84 6.02 -0.15
N PRO A 81 -4.29 7.21 -0.56
CA PRO A 81 -3.63 7.97 -1.62
C PRO A 81 -2.39 8.67 -1.07
N GLN A 82 -1.46 9.05 -1.95
CA GLN A 82 -0.23 9.77 -1.62
C GLN A 82 -0.49 11.08 -0.88
N SER A 83 -1.53 11.81 -1.24
CA SER A 83 -1.95 13.03 -0.56
C SER A 83 -3.47 13.12 -0.51
N SER A 84 -4.01 13.60 0.60
CA SER A 84 -5.43 13.90 0.74
C SER A 84 -5.59 15.11 1.67
N GLY A 85 -5.88 16.27 1.07
CA GLY A 85 -6.25 17.48 1.80
C GLY A 85 -7.71 17.43 2.21
N LEU A 86 -8.02 17.84 3.45
CA LEU A 86 -9.39 18.07 3.91
C LEU A 86 -9.61 19.57 4.06
N ALA A 87 -10.60 20.10 3.34
CA ALA A 87 -10.90 21.54 3.34
C ALA A 87 -11.67 22.02 4.58
N PHE A 88 -12.32 21.10 5.32
CA PHE A 88 -13.13 21.41 6.49
C PHE A 88 -12.39 21.10 7.79
N PRO A 89 -12.70 21.83 8.90
CA PRO A 89 -12.03 21.68 10.18
C PRO A 89 -12.58 20.48 10.98
N PHE A 90 -12.40 19.27 10.44
CA PHE A 90 -12.76 18.02 11.13
C PHE A 90 -11.83 17.74 12.31
N THR A 91 -12.37 17.10 13.32
CA THR A 91 -11.58 16.40 14.33
C THR A 91 -10.99 15.10 13.75
N VAL A 92 -9.92 14.61 14.36
CA VAL A 92 -9.28 13.34 13.97
C VAL A 92 -10.27 12.18 13.96
N LEU A 93 -11.12 12.10 14.99
CA LEU A 93 -12.12 11.03 15.10
C LEU A 93 -13.19 11.13 14.00
N GLU A 94 -13.60 12.32 13.62
CA GLU A 94 -14.53 12.52 12.50
C GLU A 94 -13.92 12.04 11.18
N VAL A 95 -12.65 12.40 10.91
CA VAL A 95 -11.95 11.92 9.70
C VAL A 95 -11.92 10.40 9.63
N VAL A 96 -11.59 9.73 10.74
CA VAL A 96 -11.53 8.26 10.76
C VAL A 96 -12.92 7.65 10.56
N ARG A 97 -13.97 8.26 11.12
CA ARG A 97 -15.36 7.82 10.95
C ARG A 97 -15.86 7.89 9.50
N LEU A 98 -15.38 8.83 8.68
CA LEU A 98 -15.71 8.87 7.25
C LEU A 98 -15.40 7.54 6.53
N GLY A 99 -14.40 6.78 7.01
CA GLY A 99 -14.12 5.44 6.49
C GLY A 99 -15.27 4.44 6.66
N MET A 100 -16.20 4.69 7.59
CA MET A 100 -17.28 3.76 7.90
C MET A 100 -18.57 4.01 7.10
N ASP A 101 -18.69 5.11 6.38
CA ASP A 101 -19.95 5.53 5.74
C ASP A 101 -20.44 4.55 4.66
N GLY A 102 -19.53 3.87 3.97
CA GLY A 102 -19.85 2.84 2.97
C GLY A 102 -20.16 1.45 3.53
N ARG A 103 -20.00 1.24 4.86
CA ARG A 103 -20.15 -0.08 5.49
C ARG A 103 -21.57 -0.29 6.02
N ALA A 104 -22.32 -1.17 5.38
CA ALA A 104 -23.65 -1.59 5.85
C ALA A 104 -23.57 -2.58 7.02
N GLY A 105 -24.61 -2.60 7.87
CA GLY A 105 -24.78 -3.61 8.93
C GLY A 105 -23.90 -3.43 10.17
N LEU A 106 -23.22 -2.28 10.34
CA LEU A 106 -22.46 -1.98 11.54
C LEU A 106 -23.38 -1.65 12.72
N THR A 107 -23.17 -2.32 13.86
CA THR A 107 -23.85 -1.98 15.13
C THR A 107 -23.37 -0.61 15.64
N ALA A 108 -24.18 0.03 16.47
CA ALA A 108 -23.80 1.31 17.11
C ALA A 108 -22.51 1.16 17.96
N GLU A 109 -22.29 0.01 18.57
CA GLU A 109 -21.09 -0.29 19.34
C GLU A 109 -19.84 -0.34 18.42
N ARG A 110 -19.91 -1.07 17.29
CA ARG A 110 -18.79 -1.12 16.31
C ARG A 110 -18.50 0.25 15.75
N ARG A 111 -19.51 1.06 15.41
CA ARG A 111 -19.34 2.45 14.93
C ARG A 111 -18.62 3.34 15.94
N ARG A 112 -18.77 3.07 17.25
CA ARG A 112 -18.08 3.81 18.29
C ARG A 112 -16.66 3.29 18.54
N ARG A 113 -16.44 1.97 18.58
CA ARG A 113 -15.18 1.35 19.00
C ARG A 113 -14.13 1.25 17.88
N GLU A 114 -14.55 0.89 16.65
CA GLU A 114 -13.62 0.64 15.56
C GLU A 114 -12.74 1.88 15.21
N PRO A 115 -13.26 3.13 15.15
CA PRO A 115 -12.41 4.29 14.90
C PRO A 115 -11.36 4.55 15.98
N ILE A 116 -11.70 4.27 17.25
CA ILE A 116 -10.77 4.42 18.37
C ILE A 116 -9.67 3.37 18.25
N ALA A 117 -10.02 2.10 18.05
CA ALA A 117 -9.06 1.02 17.85
C ALA A 117 -8.16 1.26 16.61
N ALA A 118 -8.70 1.84 15.54
CA ALA A 118 -7.90 2.18 14.37
C ALA A 118 -6.88 3.29 14.68
N LEU A 119 -7.25 4.28 15.50
CA LEU A 119 -6.32 5.32 15.96
C LEU A 119 -5.23 4.75 16.88
N GLU A 120 -5.58 3.84 17.78
CA GLU A 120 -4.61 3.14 18.62
C GLU A 120 -3.62 2.34 17.77
N ARG A 121 -4.12 1.64 16.74
CA ARG A 121 -3.30 0.83 15.83
C ARG A 121 -2.27 1.65 15.04
N VAL A 122 -2.54 2.93 14.77
CA VAL A 122 -1.62 3.85 14.09
C VAL A 122 -0.86 4.75 15.08
N GLU A 123 -0.82 4.40 16.35
CA GLU A 123 -0.14 5.15 17.43
C GLU A 123 -0.65 6.60 17.60
N LEU A 124 -1.96 6.81 17.43
CA LEU A 124 -2.64 8.09 17.65
C LEU A 124 -3.76 7.97 18.70
N GLY A 125 -3.63 7.05 19.66
CA GLY A 125 -4.52 6.94 20.80
C GLY A 125 -4.62 8.27 21.54
N GLY A 126 -5.86 8.69 21.89
CA GLY A 126 -6.10 9.97 22.57
C GLY A 126 -6.14 11.22 21.67
N PHE A 127 -5.84 11.13 20.36
CA PHE A 127 -5.86 12.27 19.44
C PHE A 127 -7.26 12.61 18.90
N GLY A 128 -8.26 11.81 19.20
CA GLY A 128 -9.59 11.88 18.58
C GLY A 128 -10.27 13.25 18.59
N ALA A 129 -10.06 14.05 19.64
CA ALA A 129 -10.65 15.39 19.79
C ALA A 129 -9.82 16.51 19.14
N ARG A 130 -8.55 16.24 18.74
CA ARG A 130 -7.70 17.25 18.09
C ARG A 130 -8.25 17.60 16.71
N ARG A 131 -7.98 18.81 16.23
CA ARG A 131 -8.28 19.18 14.86
C ARG A 131 -7.27 18.55 13.90
N PHE A 132 -7.77 17.98 12.80
CA PHE A 132 -6.93 17.30 11.80
C PHE A 132 -5.86 18.25 11.21
N GLN A 133 -6.23 19.53 10.96
CA GLN A 133 -5.31 20.51 10.38
C GLN A 133 -4.17 20.94 11.31
N GLU A 134 -4.29 20.68 12.62
CA GLU A 134 -3.24 21.01 13.61
C GLU A 134 -2.17 19.92 13.69
N LEU A 135 -2.37 18.79 13.02
CA LEU A 135 -1.46 17.66 13.00
C LEU A 135 -0.30 17.89 12.03
N SER A 136 0.86 17.32 12.37
CA SER A 136 1.99 17.19 11.44
C SER A 136 1.61 16.35 10.22
N GLY A 137 2.33 16.48 9.10
CA GLY A 137 2.06 15.70 7.88
C GLY A 137 2.09 14.18 8.13
N GLY A 138 3.02 13.69 8.95
CA GLY A 138 3.09 12.27 9.32
C GLY A 138 1.93 11.81 10.20
N GLU A 139 1.45 12.65 11.12
CA GLU A 139 0.25 12.35 11.90
C GLU A 139 -1.00 12.34 11.01
N GLN A 140 -1.15 13.30 10.09
CA GLN A 140 -2.25 13.33 9.13
C GLN A 140 -2.27 12.07 8.26
N GLN A 141 -1.11 11.63 7.78
CA GLN A 141 -0.99 10.39 6.99
C GLN A 141 -1.43 9.16 7.79
N ARG A 142 -1.05 9.06 9.07
CA ARG A 142 -1.50 7.99 9.95
C ARG A 142 -3.00 8.05 10.27
N VAL A 143 -3.60 9.25 10.38
CA VAL A 143 -5.07 9.41 10.50
C VAL A 143 -5.76 8.90 9.23
N HIS A 144 -5.23 9.21 8.04
CA HIS A 144 -5.77 8.68 6.78
C HIS A 144 -5.64 7.16 6.70
N LEU A 145 -4.54 6.58 7.20
CA LEU A 145 -4.42 5.12 7.30
C LEU A 145 -5.49 4.54 8.24
N ALA A 146 -5.71 5.13 9.42
CA ALA A 146 -6.78 4.73 10.33
C ALA A 146 -8.16 4.78 9.66
N ARG A 147 -8.45 5.84 8.88
CA ARG A 147 -9.67 5.96 8.08
C ARG A 147 -9.81 4.81 7.07
N VAL A 148 -8.73 4.48 6.36
CA VAL A 148 -8.70 3.40 5.37
C VAL A 148 -8.90 2.04 6.02
N LEU A 149 -8.29 1.81 7.19
CA LEU A 149 -8.50 0.60 7.99
C LEU A 149 -9.96 0.48 8.46
N CYS A 150 -10.59 1.57 8.87
CA CYS A 150 -12.01 1.60 9.20
C CYS A 150 -12.89 1.31 7.97
N GLN A 151 -12.51 1.78 6.78
CA GLN A 151 -13.25 1.52 5.54
C GLN A 151 -13.21 0.04 5.19
N ILE A 152 -12.01 -0.55 5.17
CA ILE A 152 -11.85 -1.93 4.73
C ILE A 152 -12.32 -2.94 5.79
N GLY A 153 -12.09 -2.64 7.08
CA GLY A 153 -12.42 -3.53 8.20
C GLY A 153 -11.59 -4.82 8.19
N GLU A 154 -12.26 -5.95 8.30
CA GLU A 154 -11.61 -7.27 8.36
C GLU A 154 -10.95 -7.62 7.02
N PRO A 155 -9.74 -8.22 7.01
CA PRO A 155 -9.03 -8.63 5.79
C PRO A 155 -9.79 -9.64 4.93
N VAL A 156 -10.61 -10.49 5.57
CA VAL A 156 -11.50 -11.44 4.89
C VAL A 156 -12.91 -11.25 5.42
N LYS A 157 -13.90 -11.14 4.54
CA LYS A 157 -15.31 -11.08 4.90
C LYS A 157 -16.10 -12.12 4.11
N GLU A 158 -16.88 -12.95 4.82
CA GLU A 158 -17.71 -13.99 4.20
C GLU A 158 -16.90 -14.90 3.25
N GLY A 159 -15.63 -15.20 3.63
CA GLY A 159 -14.71 -15.99 2.81
C GLY A 159 -14.07 -15.24 1.63
N ALA A 160 -14.43 -13.97 1.40
CA ALA A 160 -13.87 -13.15 0.34
C ALA A 160 -12.74 -12.26 0.85
N PRO A 161 -11.51 -12.40 0.32
CA PRO A 161 -10.40 -11.50 0.63
C PRO A 161 -10.67 -10.07 0.17
N ARG A 162 -10.35 -9.11 1.02
CA ARG A 162 -10.39 -7.68 0.73
C ARG A 162 -9.02 -7.16 0.37
N MET A 163 -8.97 -5.99 -0.26
CA MET A 163 -7.74 -5.42 -0.78
C MET A 163 -7.43 -4.07 -0.16
N LEU A 164 -6.17 -3.90 0.24
CA LEU A 164 -5.63 -2.65 0.75
C LEU A 164 -4.59 -2.12 -0.23
N PHE A 165 -4.79 -0.89 -0.70
CA PHE A 165 -3.88 -0.18 -1.60
C PHE A 165 -3.25 0.99 -0.87
N LEU A 166 -1.91 1.11 -0.93
CA LEU A 166 -1.14 2.11 -0.22
C LEU A 166 -0.21 2.84 -1.21
N ASP A 167 -0.53 4.10 -1.54
CA ASP A 167 0.31 4.91 -2.43
C ASP A 167 1.29 5.74 -1.59
N GLU A 168 2.55 5.35 -1.58
CA GLU A 168 3.66 5.98 -0.83
C GLU A 168 3.33 6.21 0.67
N PRO A 169 2.92 5.17 1.41
CA PRO A 169 2.43 5.32 2.78
C PRO A 169 3.51 5.78 3.77
N THR A 170 4.76 5.81 3.35
CA THR A 170 5.93 6.07 4.21
C THR A 170 6.60 7.43 3.95
N SER A 171 6.15 8.20 2.95
CA SER A 171 6.86 9.37 2.42
C SER A 171 7.06 10.53 3.40
N SER A 172 6.21 10.67 4.42
CA SER A 172 6.24 11.77 5.40
C SER A 172 6.52 11.29 6.82
N LEU A 173 6.98 10.05 6.97
CA LEU A 173 7.15 9.38 8.27
C LEU A 173 8.62 9.21 8.61
N ASP A 174 8.95 9.28 9.89
CA ASP A 174 10.21 8.80 10.41
C ASP A 174 10.31 7.26 10.31
N ILE A 175 11.52 6.72 10.46
CA ILE A 175 11.80 5.29 10.26
C ILE A 175 10.94 4.37 11.15
N ARG A 176 10.65 4.77 12.39
CA ARG A 176 9.81 4.00 13.30
C ARG A 176 8.39 3.85 12.75
N HIS A 177 7.79 4.97 12.33
CA HIS A 177 6.44 4.98 11.81
C HIS A 177 6.35 4.37 10.40
N GLN A 178 7.41 4.46 9.57
CA GLN A 178 7.49 3.74 8.31
C GLN A 178 7.36 2.23 8.52
N ILE A 179 8.10 1.70 9.48
CA ILE A 179 8.05 0.27 9.84
C ILE A 179 6.66 -0.09 10.36
N ALA A 180 6.09 0.69 11.30
CA ALA A 180 4.78 0.40 11.88
C ALA A 180 3.66 0.36 10.81
N VAL A 181 3.69 1.26 9.83
CA VAL A 181 2.73 1.25 8.71
C VAL A 181 2.88 0.00 7.84
N LEU A 182 4.11 -0.43 7.56
CA LEU A 182 4.36 -1.63 6.77
C LEU A 182 4.04 -2.91 7.55
N GLU A 183 4.22 -2.93 8.87
CA GLU A 183 3.75 -4.03 9.73
C GLU A 183 2.22 -4.14 9.69
N ILE A 184 1.48 -3.04 9.75
CA ILE A 184 0.02 -3.03 9.58
C ILE A 184 -0.40 -3.63 8.22
N ALA A 185 0.31 -3.28 7.16
CA ALA A 185 0.08 -3.82 5.82
C ALA A 185 0.36 -5.33 5.75
N ARG A 186 1.47 -5.75 6.35
CA ARG A 186 1.88 -7.16 6.47
C ARG A 186 0.86 -7.98 7.27
N ASP A 187 0.41 -7.47 8.42
CA ASP A 187 -0.60 -8.12 9.24
C ASP A 187 -1.91 -8.31 8.49
N PHE A 188 -2.32 -7.29 7.70
CA PHE A 188 -3.51 -7.40 6.87
C PHE A 188 -3.38 -8.50 5.80
N ALA A 189 -2.21 -8.64 5.17
CA ALA A 189 -1.92 -9.72 4.24
C ALA A 189 -1.90 -11.08 4.94
N ASN A 190 -1.18 -11.22 6.06
CA ASN A 190 -1.09 -12.45 6.84
C ASN A 190 -2.46 -12.95 7.34
N ALA A 191 -3.40 -12.03 7.59
CA ALA A 191 -4.78 -12.34 7.95
C ALA A 191 -5.66 -12.71 6.72
N GLY A 192 -5.07 -12.93 5.55
CA GLY A 192 -5.73 -13.40 4.33
C GLY A 192 -6.22 -12.29 3.40
N GLY A 193 -6.00 -11.02 3.74
CA GLY A 193 -6.24 -9.91 2.82
C GLY A 193 -5.22 -9.89 1.68
N ALA A 194 -5.42 -9.01 0.70
CA ALA A 194 -4.45 -8.74 -0.36
C ALA A 194 -3.96 -7.29 -0.24
N VAL A 195 -2.65 -7.06 -0.32
CA VAL A 195 -2.09 -5.72 -0.21
C VAL A 195 -1.25 -5.38 -1.43
N PHE A 196 -1.45 -4.18 -1.95
CA PHE A 196 -0.57 -3.59 -2.95
C PHE A 196 -0.08 -2.23 -2.44
N ALA A 197 1.23 -2.06 -2.33
CA ALA A 197 1.86 -0.83 -1.88
C ALA A 197 2.85 -0.30 -2.91
N ILE A 198 2.97 1.03 -3.00
CA ILE A 198 4.03 1.70 -3.76
C ILE A 198 5.03 2.25 -2.76
N LEU A 199 6.30 1.90 -2.92
CA LEU A 199 7.39 2.40 -2.09
C LEU A 199 8.53 2.95 -2.95
N HIS A 200 9.32 3.86 -2.36
CA HIS A 200 10.57 4.37 -2.97
C HIS A 200 11.82 3.70 -2.36
N ASP A 201 11.74 3.29 -1.10
CA ASP A 201 12.85 2.66 -0.40
C ASP A 201 12.92 1.16 -0.74
N LEU A 202 13.99 0.77 -1.45
CA LEU A 202 14.23 -0.61 -1.86
C LEU A 202 14.50 -1.54 -0.67
N ASN A 203 15.10 -1.04 0.42
CA ASN A 203 15.38 -1.85 1.60
C ASN A 203 14.10 -2.16 2.38
N LEU A 204 13.21 -1.16 2.53
CA LEU A 204 11.87 -1.39 3.10
C LEU A 204 11.06 -2.34 2.21
N ALA A 205 11.10 -2.15 0.88
CA ALA A 205 10.41 -3.04 -0.05
C ALA A 205 10.94 -4.48 0.07
N ALA A 206 12.27 -4.67 0.10
CA ALA A 206 12.89 -5.98 0.25
C ALA A 206 12.57 -6.65 1.60
N THR A 207 12.41 -5.85 2.67
CA THR A 207 12.12 -6.36 4.01
C THR A 207 10.68 -6.85 4.13
N PHE A 208 9.74 -6.13 3.51
CA PHE A 208 8.31 -6.35 3.74
C PHE A 208 7.60 -7.07 2.59
N ALA A 209 8.09 -7.03 1.35
CA ALA A 209 7.40 -7.65 0.23
C ALA A 209 7.47 -9.19 0.25
N ASP A 210 6.33 -9.84 -0.03
CA ASP A 210 6.32 -11.22 -0.53
C ASP A 210 6.67 -11.24 -2.01
N ARG A 211 6.20 -10.21 -2.72
CA ARG A 211 6.38 -10.03 -4.15
C ARG A 211 6.72 -8.59 -4.46
N MET A 212 7.79 -8.37 -5.19
CA MET A 212 8.20 -7.08 -5.71
C MET A 212 7.82 -6.96 -7.18
N LEU A 213 7.37 -5.77 -7.56
CA LEU A 213 7.09 -5.38 -8.92
C LEU A 213 7.98 -4.18 -9.25
N VAL A 214 8.95 -4.35 -10.14
CA VAL A 214 9.82 -3.25 -10.56
C VAL A 214 9.27 -2.65 -11.83
N MET A 215 8.89 -1.38 -11.78
CA MET A 215 8.37 -0.65 -12.92
C MET A 215 9.42 0.27 -13.52
N HIS A 216 9.53 0.26 -14.85
CA HIS A 216 10.36 1.17 -15.62
C HIS A 216 9.66 1.57 -16.92
N ALA A 217 9.63 2.87 -17.23
CA ALA A 217 9.09 3.42 -18.48
C ALA A 217 7.69 2.84 -18.86
N GLY A 218 6.79 2.72 -17.89
CA GLY A 218 5.41 2.23 -18.11
C GLY A 218 5.28 0.72 -18.29
N ARG A 219 6.31 -0.06 -18.01
CA ARG A 219 6.35 -1.52 -18.12
C ARG A 219 6.80 -2.16 -16.81
N ILE A 220 6.53 -3.45 -16.65
CA ILE A 220 7.14 -4.26 -15.61
C ILE A 220 8.50 -4.71 -16.12
N ALA A 221 9.58 -4.22 -15.50
CA ALA A 221 10.95 -4.61 -15.79
C ALA A 221 11.31 -5.95 -15.13
N ALA A 222 10.84 -6.18 -13.90
CA ALA A 222 11.00 -7.45 -13.19
C ALA A 222 9.88 -7.66 -12.18
N GLU A 223 9.56 -8.91 -11.89
CA GLU A 223 8.53 -9.32 -10.95
C GLU A 223 8.89 -10.67 -10.32
N GLY A 224 8.78 -10.76 -8.99
CA GLY A 224 9.12 -11.98 -8.24
C GLY A 224 9.31 -11.69 -6.76
N THR A 225 9.92 -12.65 -6.02
CA THR A 225 10.35 -12.39 -4.64
C THR A 225 11.47 -11.35 -4.61
N PRO A 226 11.70 -10.66 -3.48
CA PRO A 226 12.79 -9.68 -3.38
C PRO A 226 14.14 -10.24 -3.82
N THR A 227 14.48 -11.46 -3.45
CA THR A 227 15.73 -12.14 -3.82
C THR A 227 15.85 -12.48 -5.31
N GLN A 228 14.73 -12.70 -5.99
CA GLN A 228 14.71 -12.96 -7.45
C GLN A 228 14.82 -11.66 -8.25
N VAL A 229 14.29 -10.57 -7.71
CA VAL A 229 14.16 -9.29 -8.42
C VAL A 229 15.37 -8.40 -8.21
N LEU A 230 15.88 -8.30 -6.97
CA LEU A 230 17.00 -7.42 -6.67
C LEU A 230 18.31 -8.04 -7.14
N ALA A 231 18.81 -7.51 -8.25
CA ALA A 231 20.10 -7.85 -8.84
C ALA A 231 20.83 -6.59 -9.29
N ASP A 232 22.16 -6.63 -9.28
CA ASP A 232 23.01 -5.48 -9.62
C ASP A 232 22.67 -4.89 -10.99
N GLY A 233 22.50 -5.72 -12.02
CA GLY A 233 22.14 -5.28 -13.37
C GLY A 233 20.79 -4.58 -13.43
N LEU A 234 19.78 -5.05 -12.67
CA LEU A 234 18.49 -4.40 -12.63
C LEU A 234 18.56 -2.99 -12.02
N LEU A 235 19.40 -2.80 -11.00
CA LEU A 235 19.59 -1.49 -10.39
C LEU A 235 20.21 -0.49 -11.36
N GLU A 236 21.19 -0.93 -12.16
CA GLU A 236 21.79 -0.09 -13.20
C GLU A 236 20.78 0.23 -14.32
N ASP A 237 20.08 -0.79 -14.83
CA ASP A 237 19.13 -0.64 -15.95
C ASP A 237 17.91 0.21 -15.61
N VAL A 238 17.37 0.07 -14.39
CA VAL A 238 16.12 0.73 -13.99
C VAL A 238 16.35 2.07 -13.30
N PHE A 239 17.35 2.14 -12.41
CA PHE A 239 17.58 3.33 -11.59
C PHE A 239 18.79 4.17 -12.06
N GLY A 240 19.57 3.67 -13.02
CA GLY A 240 20.74 4.37 -13.58
C GLY A 240 21.91 4.49 -12.61
N ILE A 241 21.97 3.62 -11.60
CA ILE A 241 23.00 3.65 -10.54
C ILE A 241 23.67 2.29 -10.40
N ARG A 242 25.00 2.31 -10.28
CA ARG A 242 25.81 1.10 -10.06
C ARG A 242 25.90 0.80 -8.57
N LEU A 243 24.86 0.21 -8.03
CA LEU A 243 24.85 -0.35 -6.68
C LEU A 243 24.95 -1.87 -6.74
N ARG A 244 25.57 -2.46 -5.73
CA ARG A 244 25.63 -3.91 -5.58
C ARG A 244 24.71 -4.37 -4.46
N VAL A 245 23.93 -5.39 -4.75
CA VAL A 245 23.03 -6.01 -3.78
C VAL A 245 23.86 -6.82 -2.77
N ASN A 246 23.49 -6.74 -1.49
CA ASN A 246 24.16 -7.46 -0.39
C ASN A 246 25.65 -7.11 -0.19
N GLN A 247 26.12 -5.99 -0.74
CA GLN A 247 27.47 -5.51 -0.49
C GLN A 247 27.50 -4.63 0.76
N GLN A 248 28.43 -4.92 1.66
CA GLN A 248 28.71 -4.04 2.79
C GLN A 248 29.43 -2.77 2.31
N PRO A 249 29.11 -1.60 2.88
CA PRO A 249 29.88 -0.38 2.65
C PRO A 249 31.36 -0.54 3.03
N ASP A 250 32.20 0.34 2.52
CA ASP A 250 33.61 0.39 2.88
C ASP A 250 33.79 0.56 4.39
N ALA A 251 34.91 0.06 4.90
CA ALA A 251 35.23 0.10 6.33
C ALA A 251 35.18 1.55 6.86
N GLY A 252 34.43 1.75 7.94
CA GLY A 252 34.29 3.06 8.59
C GLY A 252 33.04 3.87 8.16
N VAL A 253 32.29 3.43 7.16
CA VAL A 253 31.00 4.04 6.82
C VAL A 253 29.88 3.32 7.59
N PRO A 254 29.24 3.97 8.59
CA PRO A 254 28.14 3.37 9.32
C PRO A 254 26.89 3.24 8.43
N PHE A 255 26.15 2.15 8.58
CA PHE A 255 24.89 1.94 7.87
C PHE A 255 23.84 1.33 8.80
N ILE A 256 22.58 1.62 8.53
CA ILE A 256 21.42 1.12 9.26
C ILE A 256 20.46 0.52 8.25
N LEU A 257 20.18 -0.76 8.38
CA LEU A 257 19.31 -1.48 7.46
C LEU A 257 18.02 -1.93 8.18
N PRO A 258 16.84 -1.68 7.61
CA PRO A 258 15.56 -2.16 8.16
C PRO A 258 15.53 -3.69 8.33
N GLN A 259 16.27 -4.42 7.50
CA GLN A 259 16.41 -5.89 7.58
C GLN A 259 17.08 -6.36 8.88
N CYS A 260 17.83 -5.48 9.55
CA CYS A 260 18.51 -5.77 10.81
C CYS A 260 17.68 -5.45 12.04
N LEU A 261 16.37 -5.26 11.93
CA LEU A 261 15.47 -5.09 13.07
C LEU A 261 15.59 -6.29 14.01
N GLY A 262 16.16 -6.06 15.20
CA GLY A 262 16.35 -7.09 16.21
C GLY A 262 15.02 -7.64 16.74
N ALA A 263 15.04 -8.88 17.21
CA ALA A 263 13.87 -9.58 17.78
C ALA A 263 13.19 -8.84 18.96
N CYS A 264 13.89 -7.88 19.62
CA CYS A 264 13.35 -7.05 20.70
C CYS A 264 12.37 -5.95 20.24
N ALA A 265 12.31 -5.63 18.94
CA ALA A 265 11.43 -4.58 18.41
C ALA A 265 10.10 -5.12 17.86
N ARG A 266 9.82 -6.41 18.01
CA ARG A 266 8.65 -7.07 17.43
C ARG A 266 7.72 -7.65 18.50
N PRO A 267 6.76 -6.92 19.03
CA PRO A 267 5.61 -7.57 19.63
C PRO A 267 4.80 -8.21 18.48
N GLY A 268 4.98 -9.52 18.27
CA GLY A 268 4.15 -10.32 17.34
C GLY A 268 4.85 -11.03 16.19
N PHE A 269 6.14 -10.93 16.00
CA PHE A 269 6.84 -11.68 14.94
C PHE A 269 7.27 -13.06 15.46
N SER A 270 6.48 -14.08 15.17
CA SER A 270 6.90 -15.49 15.27
C SER A 270 7.86 -15.78 14.13
N ALA A 271 9.10 -16.10 14.44
CA ALA A 271 10.05 -16.64 13.48
C ALA A 271 9.47 -17.94 12.88
N ARG A 272 9.22 -17.95 11.58
CA ARG A 272 9.03 -19.21 10.87
C ARG A 272 10.41 -19.77 10.60
N ALA A 273 10.74 -20.89 11.28
CA ALA A 273 11.87 -21.76 10.95
C ALA A 273 11.65 -22.46 9.60
#